data_125fdd1afd3da36be375f2a88695058f
#
_entry.id   125fdd1afd3da36be375f2a88695058f
#
_cell.length_a   1.000
_cell.length_b   1.000
_cell.length_c   1.000
_cell.angle_alpha   90.00
_cell.angle_beta   90.00
_cell.angle_gamma   90.00
#
_symmetry.space_group_name_H-M   'P 1'
#
loop_
_entity.id
_entity.type
_entity.pdbx_description
1 polymer ?
#
loop_
_entity_poly.entity_id
_entity_poly.type
_entity_poly.pdbx_seq_one_letter_code
_entity_poly.pdbx_strand_id
1 'polypeptide(L)'
;YLIPALEIPDLILALNWYARLTQPNAEEDGKKVYSVTLSTFRDHLVHGPWGFDQDAFEVNQLWHPYQGSMYYGFARSAGLSFWESSAYTFAGSFLWETGGETTSPSINDQVASGIAGAFFGEALFRMSSLLLEGGGEKPGFWRELGAAVLSPPTGFNRLVFGERFAPVFPSHDPATFWRLRVGAFFNDRLHDRGTLSPVGGAN
;
A
#
# COMPACT_ATOMS: atom_id res chain seq x y z
N TYR A 1 0.43 -18.55 -7.37
CA TYR A 1 0.18 -18.38 -5.91
C TYR A 1 1.48 -18.28 -5.10
N LEU A 2 2.49 -19.13 -5.33
CA LEU A 2 3.69 -19.16 -4.48
C LEU A 2 4.53 -17.88 -4.59
N ILE A 3 4.62 -17.27 -5.76
CA ILE A 3 5.46 -16.09 -6.00
C ILE A 3 5.01 -14.91 -5.13
N PRO A 4 3.77 -14.41 -5.22
CA PRO A 4 3.36 -13.30 -4.37
C PRO A 4 3.34 -13.66 -2.88
N ALA A 5 3.17 -14.95 -2.53
CA ALA A 5 3.27 -15.41 -1.14
C ALA A 5 4.69 -15.28 -0.56
N LEU A 6 5.72 -15.16 -1.39
CA LEU A 6 7.11 -14.89 -0.99
C LEU A 6 7.44 -13.39 -1.14
N GLU A 7 7.05 -12.78 -2.24
CA GLU A 7 7.37 -11.38 -2.55
C GLU A 7 6.78 -10.38 -1.55
N ILE A 8 5.55 -10.62 -1.08
CA ILE A 8 4.88 -9.72 -0.14
C ILE A 8 5.58 -9.71 1.24
N PRO A 9 5.89 -10.86 1.87
CA PRO A 9 6.71 -10.86 3.09
C PRO A 9 8.09 -10.26 2.88
N ASP A 10 8.75 -10.50 1.75
CA ASP A 10 10.06 -9.91 1.46
C ASP A 10 9.96 -8.38 1.34
N LEU A 11 8.91 -7.87 0.70
CA LEU A 11 8.65 -6.43 0.65
C LEU A 11 8.43 -5.86 2.06
N ILE A 12 7.65 -6.53 2.91
CA ILE A 12 7.38 -6.11 4.29
C ILE A 12 8.69 -6.02 5.09
N LEU A 13 9.56 -7.01 4.98
CA LEU A 13 10.87 -7.00 5.62
C LEU A 13 11.74 -5.85 5.09
N ALA A 14 11.73 -5.62 3.77
CA ALA A 14 12.47 -4.53 3.16
C ALA A 14 11.95 -3.15 3.60
N LEU A 15 10.64 -2.97 3.67
CA LEU A 15 10.02 -1.73 4.15
C LEU A 15 10.31 -1.48 5.63
N ASN A 16 10.18 -2.50 6.49
CA ASN A 16 10.54 -2.36 7.89
C ASN A 16 12.02 -2.01 8.07
N TRP A 17 12.92 -2.67 7.33
CA TRP A 17 14.33 -2.33 7.35
C TRP A 17 14.61 -0.91 6.87
N TYR A 18 13.98 -0.48 5.77
CA TYR A 18 14.08 0.88 5.25
C TYR A 18 13.57 1.91 6.28
N ALA A 19 12.44 1.65 6.92
CA ALA A 19 11.89 2.52 7.95
C ALA A 19 12.84 2.65 9.17
N ARG A 20 13.47 1.56 9.60
CA ARG A 20 14.49 1.59 10.66
C ARG A 20 15.69 2.48 10.31
N LEU A 21 16.09 2.49 9.05
CA LEU A 21 17.23 3.30 8.60
C LEU A 21 16.88 4.78 8.44
N THR A 22 15.70 5.07 7.94
CA THR A 22 15.27 6.44 7.63
C THR A 22 14.60 7.14 8.80
N GLN A 23 14.00 6.37 9.71
CA GLN A 23 13.27 6.87 10.87
C GLN A 23 13.74 6.19 12.18
N PRO A 24 15.04 6.24 12.51
CA PRO A 24 15.61 5.52 13.66
C PRO A 24 15.08 5.98 15.01
N ASN A 25 14.47 7.17 15.05
CA ASN A 25 13.93 7.79 16.26
C ASN A 25 12.38 7.81 16.28
N ALA A 26 11.71 7.09 15.35
CA ALA A 26 10.28 6.92 15.43
C ALA A 26 9.92 6.12 16.68
N GLU A 27 9.27 6.77 17.64
CA GLU A 27 8.85 6.19 18.91
C GLU A 27 7.37 6.49 19.16
N GLU A 28 6.67 5.48 19.62
CA GLU A 28 5.31 5.58 20.08
C GLU A 28 5.17 4.77 21.39
N ASP A 29 4.53 5.34 22.40
CA ASP A 29 4.39 4.75 23.73
C ASP A 29 5.72 4.27 24.34
N GLY A 30 6.83 4.99 24.06
CA GLY A 30 8.17 4.67 24.54
C GLY A 30 8.82 3.45 23.88
N LYS A 31 8.26 2.96 22.77
CA LYS A 31 8.83 1.89 21.96
C LYS A 31 9.22 2.41 20.57
N LYS A 32 10.30 1.86 20.03
CA LYS A 32 10.69 2.15 18.64
C LYS A 32 9.74 1.45 17.69
N VAL A 33 8.98 2.22 16.89
CA VAL A 33 7.90 1.74 16.03
C VAL A 33 8.33 0.55 15.15
N TYR A 34 9.48 0.62 14.52
CA TYR A 34 9.90 -0.42 13.57
C TYR A 34 10.79 -1.52 14.18
N SER A 35 11.01 -1.53 15.50
CA SER A 35 11.86 -2.53 16.15
C SER A 35 11.11 -3.82 16.50
N VAL A 36 10.43 -4.38 15.51
CA VAL A 36 9.64 -5.61 15.65
C VAL A 36 10.53 -6.81 15.98
N THR A 37 10.02 -7.66 16.86
CA THR A 37 10.61 -8.92 17.27
C THR A 37 9.59 -10.06 17.11
N LEU A 38 10.04 -11.31 17.19
CA LEU A 38 9.13 -12.45 17.15
C LEU A 38 8.11 -12.42 18.31
N SER A 39 8.50 -11.89 19.48
CA SER A 39 7.56 -11.69 20.59
C SER A 39 6.49 -10.65 20.24
N THR A 40 6.88 -9.51 19.64
CA THR A 40 5.93 -8.48 19.17
C THR A 40 4.91 -9.08 18.21
N PHE A 41 5.39 -9.77 17.18
CA PHE A 41 4.53 -10.44 16.20
C PHE A 41 3.55 -11.42 16.86
N ARG A 42 4.05 -12.27 17.77
CA ARG A 42 3.20 -13.21 18.51
C ARG A 42 2.15 -12.48 19.36
N ASP A 43 2.57 -11.42 20.06
CA ASP A 43 1.69 -10.68 20.95
C ASP A 43 0.58 -9.99 20.14
N HIS A 44 0.87 -9.43 18.97
CA HIS A 44 -0.11 -8.85 18.08
C HIS A 44 -1.11 -9.89 17.55
N LEU A 45 -0.64 -11.11 17.22
CA LEU A 45 -1.52 -12.18 16.76
C LEU A 45 -2.45 -12.72 17.86
N VAL A 46 -1.98 -12.82 19.10
CA VAL A 46 -2.69 -13.51 20.17
C VAL A 46 -3.44 -12.55 21.09
N HIS A 47 -2.87 -11.39 21.36
CA HIS A 47 -3.37 -10.45 22.36
C HIS A 47 -3.56 -9.03 21.82
N GLY A 48 -3.12 -8.74 20.60
CA GLY A 48 -3.13 -7.39 20.05
C GLY A 48 -4.55 -6.83 19.97
N PRO A 49 -4.86 -5.75 20.70
CA PRO A 49 -6.11 -5.05 20.53
C PRO A 49 -6.10 -4.37 19.16
N TRP A 50 -6.93 -4.85 18.26
CA TRP A 50 -7.21 -4.13 17.02
C TRP A 50 -8.00 -2.87 17.35
N GLY A 51 -7.50 -1.72 16.93
CA GLY A 51 -8.09 -0.42 17.20
C GLY A 51 -8.14 0.47 15.96
N PHE A 52 -8.60 1.69 16.16
CA PHE A 52 -8.44 2.77 15.19
C PHE A 52 -7.31 3.65 15.66
N ASP A 53 -6.30 3.85 14.84
CA ASP A 53 -5.26 4.81 15.12
C ASP A 53 -5.65 6.24 14.67
N GLN A 54 -4.78 7.18 14.98
CA GLN A 54 -4.94 8.60 14.63
C GLN A 54 -3.76 9.11 13.82
N ASP A 55 -3.23 8.27 12.97
CA ASP A 55 -2.14 8.63 12.09
C ASP A 55 -2.45 9.84 11.22
N ALA A 56 -1.39 10.50 10.77
CA ALA A 56 -1.53 11.66 9.89
C ALA A 56 -2.29 11.30 8.62
N PHE A 57 -3.03 12.27 8.07
CA PHE A 57 -3.82 12.09 6.85
C PHE A 57 -2.99 11.48 5.70
N GLU A 58 -1.75 11.91 5.55
CA GLU A 58 -0.84 11.42 4.50
C GLU A 58 -0.54 9.93 4.67
N VAL A 59 -0.43 9.45 5.89
CA VAL A 59 -0.19 8.04 6.19
C VAL A 59 -1.42 7.22 5.79
N ASN A 60 -2.57 7.57 6.35
CA ASN A 60 -3.81 6.82 6.15
C ASN A 60 -4.38 6.90 4.72
N GLN A 61 -4.20 8.04 4.03
CA GLN A 61 -4.84 8.25 2.72
C GLN A 61 -3.90 8.11 1.52
N LEU A 62 -2.60 8.11 1.74
CA LEU A 62 -1.62 7.97 0.65
C LEU A 62 -0.71 6.76 0.85
N TRP A 63 -0.04 6.65 2.00
CA TRP A 63 0.98 5.63 2.19
C TRP A 63 0.38 4.24 2.34
N HIS A 64 -0.66 4.04 3.15
CA HIS A 64 -1.32 2.73 3.29
C HIS A 64 -1.98 2.26 1.99
N PRO A 65 -2.77 3.07 1.25
CA PRO A 65 -3.26 2.68 -0.07
C PRO A 65 -2.15 2.37 -1.07
N TYR A 66 -1.05 3.13 -1.05
CA TYR A 66 0.09 2.86 -1.93
C TYR A 66 0.78 1.54 -1.57
N GLN A 67 1.04 1.29 -0.30
CA GLN A 67 1.59 0.04 0.20
C GLN A 67 0.70 -1.15 -0.17
N GLY A 68 -0.60 -1.03 0.03
CA GLY A 68 -1.58 -2.03 -0.40
C GLY A 68 -1.55 -2.26 -1.92
N SER A 69 -1.36 -1.21 -2.72
CA SER A 69 -1.23 -1.33 -4.17
C SER A 69 0.01 -2.11 -4.60
N MET A 70 1.07 -2.09 -3.81
CA MET A 70 2.28 -2.90 -4.03
C MET A 70 1.99 -4.40 -3.80
N TYR A 71 1.30 -4.75 -2.70
CA TYR A 71 0.88 -6.12 -2.43
C TYR A 71 -0.03 -6.66 -3.52
N TYR A 72 -1.01 -5.83 -3.93
CA TYR A 72 -1.90 -6.14 -5.04
C TYR A 72 -1.13 -6.39 -6.33
N GLY A 73 -0.21 -5.49 -6.67
CA GLY A 73 0.56 -5.51 -7.90
C GLY A 73 1.43 -6.75 -8.03
N PHE A 74 2.05 -7.26 -6.96
CA PHE A 74 2.79 -8.52 -6.97
C PHE A 74 1.88 -9.70 -7.33
N ALA A 75 0.73 -9.81 -6.70
CA ALA A 75 -0.21 -10.88 -6.98
C ALA A 75 -0.79 -10.77 -8.41
N ARG A 76 -1.16 -9.57 -8.82
CA ARG A 76 -1.78 -9.32 -10.11
C ARG A 76 -0.83 -9.54 -11.29
N SER A 77 0.42 -9.08 -11.16
CA SER A 77 1.46 -9.28 -12.18
C SER A 77 1.93 -10.74 -12.25
N ALA A 78 1.73 -11.52 -11.19
CA ALA A 78 1.92 -12.97 -11.21
C ALA A 78 0.75 -13.73 -11.88
N GLY A 79 -0.25 -13.03 -12.41
CA GLY A 79 -1.36 -13.59 -13.19
C GLY A 79 -2.60 -13.95 -12.37
N LEU A 80 -2.69 -13.54 -11.12
CA LEU A 80 -3.87 -13.79 -10.31
C LEU A 80 -5.03 -12.86 -10.73
N SER A 81 -6.26 -13.30 -10.48
CA SER A 81 -7.45 -12.50 -10.72
C SER A 81 -7.53 -11.31 -9.76
N PHE A 82 -8.46 -10.37 -10.01
CA PHE A 82 -8.73 -9.24 -9.12
C PHE A 82 -9.00 -9.69 -7.68
N TRP A 83 -9.85 -10.69 -7.50
CA TRP A 83 -10.25 -11.13 -6.16
C TRP A 83 -9.13 -11.87 -5.42
N GLU A 84 -8.37 -12.71 -6.13
CA GLU A 84 -7.20 -13.37 -5.56
C GLU A 84 -6.13 -12.35 -5.16
N SER A 85 -5.87 -11.36 -6.02
CA SER A 85 -4.92 -10.29 -5.73
C SER A 85 -5.37 -9.42 -4.56
N SER A 86 -6.68 -9.14 -4.46
CA SER A 86 -7.25 -8.45 -3.30
C SER A 86 -7.07 -9.25 -2.01
N ALA A 87 -7.24 -10.58 -2.06
CA ALA A 87 -6.98 -11.42 -0.88
C ALA A 87 -5.51 -11.35 -0.44
N TYR A 88 -4.56 -11.33 -1.38
CA TYR A 88 -3.14 -11.10 -1.08
C TYR A 88 -2.88 -9.71 -0.50
N THR A 89 -3.61 -8.69 -0.97
CA THR A 89 -3.49 -7.33 -0.44
C THR A 89 -3.92 -7.28 1.03
N PHE A 90 -5.06 -7.89 1.35
CA PHE A 90 -5.52 -7.99 2.74
C PHE A 90 -4.56 -8.79 3.62
N ALA A 91 -4.03 -9.90 3.11
CA ALA A 91 -3.05 -10.71 3.83
C ALA A 91 -1.74 -9.94 4.06
N GLY A 92 -1.26 -9.20 3.06
CA GLY A 92 -0.08 -8.35 3.17
C GLY A 92 -0.27 -7.21 4.18
N SER A 93 -1.42 -6.54 4.14
CA SER A 93 -1.77 -5.52 5.12
C SER A 93 -1.82 -6.12 6.55
N PHE A 94 -2.49 -7.26 6.72
CA PHE A 94 -2.53 -7.97 8.00
C PHE A 94 -1.12 -8.33 8.52
N LEU A 95 -0.23 -8.78 7.64
CA LEU A 95 1.15 -9.09 8.01
C LEU A 95 1.93 -7.84 8.41
N TRP A 96 1.67 -6.69 7.77
CA TRP A 96 2.27 -5.42 8.16
C TRP A 96 1.79 -4.99 9.54
N GLU A 97 0.49 -4.98 9.80
CA GLU A 97 -0.09 -4.61 11.09
C GLU A 97 0.41 -5.50 12.24
N THR A 98 0.63 -6.77 11.95
CA THR A 98 1.08 -7.71 13.00
C THR A 98 2.59 -7.80 13.13
N GLY A 99 3.34 -7.55 12.05
CA GLY A 99 4.78 -7.83 11.98
C GLY A 99 5.64 -6.73 11.36
N GLY A 100 5.07 -5.63 10.87
CA GLY A 100 5.81 -4.48 10.32
C GLY A 100 6.12 -3.41 11.35
N GLU A 101 5.29 -3.30 12.39
CA GLU A 101 5.36 -2.27 13.42
C GLU A 101 5.18 -2.84 14.82
N THR A 102 5.58 -2.06 15.83
CA THR A 102 5.40 -2.42 17.26
C THR A 102 4.15 -1.78 17.87
N THR A 103 3.50 -0.90 17.14
CA THR A 103 2.23 -0.26 17.48
C THR A 103 1.09 -1.27 17.45
N SER A 104 0.00 -0.97 18.11
CA SER A 104 -1.18 -1.85 18.09
C SER A 104 -1.75 -1.96 16.66
N PRO A 105 -2.14 -3.16 16.20
CA PRO A 105 -2.71 -3.32 14.87
C PRO A 105 -3.92 -2.42 14.61
N SER A 106 -3.95 -1.78 13.44
CA SER A 106 -4.94 -0.76 13.08
C SER A 106 -6.00 -1.30 12.11
N ILE A 107 -7.28 -1.07 12.44
CA ILE A 107 -8.41 -1.43 11.59
C ILE A 107 -8.51 -0.50 10.37
N ASN A 108 -8.29 0.81 10.57
CA ASN A 108 -8.36 1.78 9.47
C ASN A 108 -7.25 1.54 8.44
N ASP A 109 -6.06 1.14 8.88
CA ASP A 109 -4.96 0.85 7.96
C ASP A 109 -5.17 -0.47 7.22
N GLN A 110 -5.71 -1.47 7.91
CA GLN A 110 -6.17 -2.70 7.27
C GLN A 110 -7.21 -2.42 6.18
N VAL A 111 -8.14 -1.50 6.42
CA VAL A 111 -9.15 -1.10 5.44
C VAL A 111 -8.54 -0.25 4.32
N ALA A 112 -7.69 0.72 4.66
CA ALA A 112 -7.04 1.60 3.71
C ALA A 112 -6.09 0.82 2.77
N SER A 113 -5.20 0.00 3.33
CA SER A 113 -4.31 -0.85 2.54
C SER A 113 -5.08 -1.93 1.79
N GLY A 114 -6.03 -2.61 2.44
CA GLY A 114 -6.77 -3.72 1.85
C GLY A 114 -7.71 -3.28 0.73
N ILE A 115 -8.64 -2.37 1.00
CA ILE A 115 -9.66 -1.96 0.03
C ILE A 115 -9.11 -0.91 -0.93
N ALA A 116 -8.68 0.24 -0.42
CA ALA A 116 -8.21 1.31 -1.30
C ALA A 116 -6.95 0.87 -2.06
N GLY A 117 -6.05 0.12 -1.42
CA GLY A 117 -4.86 -0.45 -2.04
C GLY A 117 -5.19 -1.42 -3.17
N ALA A 118 -6.21 -2.29 -3.03
CA ALA A 118 -6.62 -3.20 -4.11
C ALA A 118 -7.16 -2.44 -5.34
N PHE A 119 -8.05 -1.47 -5.14
CA PHE A 119 -8.57 -0.68 -6.25
C PHE A 119 -7.50 0.21 -6.90
N PHE A 120 -6.64 0.81 -6.11
CA PHE A 120 -5.53 1.62 -6.62
C PHE A 120 -4.51 0.74 -7.35
N GLY A 121 -4.18 -0.42 -6.80
CA GLY A 121 -3.28 -1.39 -7.42
C GLY A 121 -3.81 -1.92 -8.76
N GLU A 122 -5.10 -2.21 -8.88
CA GLU A 122 -5.70 -2.60 -10.16
C GLU A 122 -5.60 -1.48 -11.19
N ALA A 123 -5.85 -0.22 -10.80
CA ALA A 123 -5.70 0.91 -11.71
C ALA A 123 -4.24 1.04 -12.20
N LEU A 124 -3.26 0.99 -11.30
CA LEU A 124 -1.85 1.07 -11.66
C LEU A 124 -1.40 -0.11 -12.52
N PHE A 125 -1.83 -1.33 -12.19
CA PHE A 125 -1.55 -2.52 -12.99
C PHE A 125 -2.10 -2.40 -14.41
N ARG A 126 -3.37 -1.95 -14.57
CA ARG A 126 -3.96 -1.76 -15.90
C ARG A 126 -3.26 -0.67 -16.70
N MET A 127 -2.92 0.45 -16.08
CA MET A 127 -2.16 1.52 -16.76
C MET A 127 -0.79 1.01 -17.22
N SER A 128 -0.09 0.27 -16.37
CA SER A 128 1.17 -0.38 -16.71
C SER A 128 1.01 -1.36 -17.88
N SER A 129 -0.01 -2.21 -17.83
CA SER A 129 -0.31 -3.19 -18.89
C SER A 129 -0.61 -2.52 -20.24
N LEU A 130 -1.46 -1.48 -20.25
CA LEU A 130 -1.76 -0.72 -21.46
C LEU A 130 -0.53 -0.09 -22.11
N LEU A 131 0.39 0.42 -21.25
CA LEU A 131 1.64 1.01 -21.74
C LEU A 131 2.52 -0.06 -22.42
N LEU A 132 2.57 -1.26 -21.84
CA LEU A 132 3.34 -2.39 -22.39
C LEU A 132 2.70 -2.95 -23.66
N GLU A 133 1.38 -3.18 -23.68
CA GLU A 133 0.62 -3.68 -24.83
C GLU A 133 0.82 -2.79 -26.07
N GLY A 134 0.88 -1.48 -25.88
CA GLY A 134 1.13 -0.52 -26.96
C GLY A 134 2.50 -0.67 -27.64
N GLY A 135 3.41 -1.48 -27.09
CA GLY A 135 4.73 -1.80 -27.64
C GLY A 135 4.79 -3.14 -28.36
N GLY A 136 3.68 -3.91 -28.41
CA GLY A 136 3.63 -5.26 -28.98
C GLY A 136 4.42 -6.29 -28.15
N GLU A 137 4.99 -7.29 -28.82
CA GLU A 137 5.73 -8.37 -28.16
C GLU A 137 7.00 -7.90 -27.44
N LYS A 138 7.60 -6.81 -27.89
CA LYS A 138 8.81 -6.22 -27.29
C LYS A 138 8.59 -4.73 -27.03
N PRO A 139 8.04 -4.37 -25.85
CA PRO A 139 7.67 -2.99 -25.55
C PRO A 139 8.81 -1.97 -25.64
N GLY A 140 10.05 -2.41 -25.45
CA GLY A 140 11.23 -1.57 -25.43
C GLY A 140 11.44 -0.86 -24.09
N PHE A 141 12.69 -0.40 -23.86
CA PHE A 141 13.16 0.12 -22.56
C PHE A 141 12.25 1.19 -21.95
N TRP A 142 11.84 2.18 -22.71
CA TRP A 142 11.06 3.30 -22.16
C TRP A 142 9.66 2.92 -21.71
N ARG A 143 9.04 1.94 -22.38
CA ARG A 143 7.73 1.42 -21.98
C ARG A 143 7.87 0.52 -20.74
N GLU A 144 8.91 -0.31 -20.68
CA GLU A 144 9.24 -1.11 -19.51
C GLU A 144 9.50 -0.23 -18.28
N LEU A 145 10.31 0.83 -18.45
CA LEU A 145 10.59 1.79 -17.38
C LEU A 145 9.31 2.52 -16.94
N GLY A 146 8.51 3.00 -17.89
CA GLY A 146 7.23 3.66 -17.60
C GLY A 146 6.25 2.72 -16.88
N ALA A 147 6.19 1.47 -17.30
CA ALA A 147 5.36 0.44 -16.65
C ALA A 147 5.84 0.14 -15.22
N ALA A 148 7.16 0.08 -14.99
CA ALA A 148 7.76 -0.10 -13.68
C ALA A 148 7.52 1.09 -12.75
N VAL A 149 7.50 2.32 -13.28
CA VAL A 149 7.16 3.52 -12.50
C VAL A 149 5.69 3.54 -12.10
N LEU A 150 4.79 3.14 -13.01
CA LEU A 150 3.35 3.06 -12.73
C LEU A 150 3.02 1.93 -11.74
N SER A 151 3.61 0.77 -11.95
CA SER A 151 3.41 -0.41 -11.11
C SER A 151 4.76 -1.07 -10.82
N PRO A 152 5.46 -0.64 -9.75
CA PRO A 152 6.76 -1.21 -9.41
C PRO A 152 6.77 -2.73 -9.29
N PRO A 153 5.74 -3.40 -8.71
CA PRO A 153 5.68 -4.85 -8.70
C PRO A 153 5.64 -5.50 -10.09
N THR A 154 4.90 -4.87 -11.02
CA THR A 154 4.88 -5.34 -12.42
C THR A 154 6.27 -5.23 -13.04
N GLY A 155 6.95 -4.09 -12.84
CA GLY A 155 8.33 -3.90 -13.32
C GLY A 155 9.31 -4.90 -12.70
N PHE A 156 9.19 -5.14 -11.40
CA PHE A 156 10.03 -6.10 -10.69
C PHE A 156 9.84 -7.52 -11.23
N ASN A 157 8.59 -7.98 -11.34
CA ASN A 157 8.28 -9.31 -11.84
C ASN A 157 8.77 -9.53 -13.28
N ARG A 158 8.61 -8.52 -14.13
CA ARG A 158 9.13 -8.56 -15.50
C ARG A 158 10.64 -8.63 -15.54
N LEU A 159 11.33 -7.89 -14.67
CA LEU A 159 12.79 -7.89 -14.59
C LEU A 159 13.33 -9.23 -14.07
N VAL A 160 12.74 -9.77 -13.00
CA VAL A 160 13.25 -10.96 -12.31
C VAL A 160 12.87 -12.26 -13.04
N PHE A 161 11.64 -12.34 -13.54
CA PHE A 161 11.10 -13.56 -14.14
C PHE A 161 11.04 -13.51 -15.66
N GLY A 162 11.27 -12.37 -16.27
CA GLY A 162 11.37 -12.17 -17.71
C GLY A 162 10.21 -12.81 -18.47
N GLU A 163 10.50 -13.83 -19.27
CA GLU A 163 9.57 -14.49 -20.17
C GLU A 163 8.35 -15.14 -19.47
N ARG A 164 8.42 -15.49 -18.18
CA ARG A 164 7.30 -16.11 -17.46
C ARG A 164 6.09 -15.17 -17.35
N PHE A 165 6.33 -13.88 -17.32
CA PHE A 165 5.30 -12.85 -17.27
C PHE A 165 5.30 -11.96 -18.52
N ALA A 166 5.99 -12.42 -19.57
CA ALA A 166 6.16 -11.67 -20.81
C ALA A 166 4.88 -11.49 -21.63
N PRO A 167 3.90 -12.41 -21.69
CA PRO A 167 2.63 -11.99 -22.19
C PRO A 167 2.02 -11.05 -21.15
N VAL A 168 2.13 -9.76 -21.40
CA VAL A 168 1.22 -8.78 -20.85
C VAL A 168 -0.15 -9.36 -21.06
N PHE A 169 -0.88 -9.65 -19.99
CA PHE A 169 -2.23 -10.17 -20.11
C PHE A 169 -3.00 -9.16 -20.97
N PRO A 170 -3.35 -9.48 -22.24
CA PRO A 170 -4.12 -8.56 -23.02
C PRO A 170 -5.37 -8.27 -22.21
N SER A 171 -5.61 -7.02 -21.92
CA SER A 171 -6.88 -6.63 -21.36
C SER A 171 -7.87 -7.00 -22.46
N HIS A 172 -8.63 -8.08 -22.26
CA HIS A 172 -9.65 -8.51 -23.23
C HIS A 172 -10.68 -7.41 -23.53
N ASP A 173 -10.57 -6.30 -22.81
CA ASP A 173 -11.35 -5.09 -22.96
C ASP A 173 -10.39 -3.90 -22.80
N PRO A 174 -9.67 -3.51 -23.87
CA PRO A 174 -8.77 -2.36 -23.79
C PRO A 174 -9.60 -1.15 -23.39
N ALA A 175 -9.22 -0.55 -22.26
CA ALA A 175 -9.84 0.70 -21.84
C ALA A 175 -9.66 1.73 -22.95
N THR A 176 -10.71 1.93 -23.77
CA THR A 176 -10.72 2.91 -24.85
C THR A 176 -10.75 4.33 -24.32
N PHE A 177 -11.00 4.49 -23.01
CA PHE A 177 -11.07 5.79 -22.34
C PHE A 177 -10.50 5.71 -20.93
N TRP A 178 -9.56 6.60 -20.61
CA TRP A 178 -9.10 6.83 -19.26
C TRP A 178 -9.12 8.33 -18.94
N ARG A 179 -9.35 8.68 -17.68
CA ARG A 179 -9.28 10.06 -17.20
C ARG A 179 -8.59 10.10 -15.84
N LEU A 180 -7.42 10.75 -15.76
CA LEU A 180 -6.78 11.09 -14.50
C LEU A 180 -7.28 12.48 -14.07
N ARG A 181 -7.79 12.56 -12.84
CA ARG A 181 -8.10 13.85 -12.19
C ARG A 181 -7.20 13.99 -10.98
N VAL A 182 -6.39 15.05 -10.97
CA VAL A 182 -5.59 15.42 -9.80
C VAL A 182 -6.27 16.62 -9.17
N GLY A 183 -6.63 16.49 -7.89
CA GLY A 183 -7.20 17.57 -7.08
C GLY A 183 -6.33 17.85 -5.88
N ALA A 184 -6.22 19.12 -5.48
CA ALA A 184 -5.64 19.50 -4.21
C ALA A 184 -6.76 19.93 -3.28
N PHE A 185 -6.79 19.38 -2.08
CA PHE A 185 -7.65 19.85 -1.00
C PHE A 185 -6.81 20.77 -0.11
N PHE A 186 -7.22 22.03 -0.05
CA PHE A 186 -6.71 22.93 0.97
C PHE A 186 -7.67 22.86 2.15
N ASN A 187 -7.30 22.13 3.19
CA ASN A 187 -8.00 22.20 4.46
C ASN A 187 -7.40 23.38 5.25
N ASP A 188 -7.98 24.55 5.07
CA ASP A 188 -7.72 25.65 5.99
C ASP A 188 -8.34 25.22 7.33
N ARG A 189 -7.52 24.78 8.26
CA ARG A 189 -7.93 24.67 9.65
C ARG A 189 -8.27 26.11 10.08
N LEU A 190 -9.52 26.48 9.93
CA LEU A 190 -10.05 27.59 10.68
C LEU A 190 -9.73 27.27 12.14
N HIS A 191 -8.71 27.90 12.64
CA HIS A 191 -8.42 27.95 14.05
C HIS A 191 -9.64 28.70 14.62
N ASP A 192 -10.67 27.91 14.95
CA ASP A 192 -11.77 28.43 15.75
C ASP A 192 -11.17 28.72 17.14
N ARG A 193 -10.63 29.94 17.25
CA ARG A 193 -10.38 30.58 18.52
C ARG A 193 -11.73 31.02 19.06
N GLY A 194 -12.64 30.09 19.20
CA GLY A 194 -13.81 30.23 20.04
C GLY A 194 -13.35 30.27 21.49
N THR A 195 -12.93 31.46 21.92
CA THR A 195 -12.94 31.79 23.32
C THR A 195 -14.40 31.74 23.77
N LEU A 196 -14.85 30.60 24.23
CA LEU A 196 -16.03 30.52 25.07
C LEU A 196 -15.68 31.23 26.36
N SER A 197 -15.98 32.50 26.42
CA SER A 197 -16.03 33.23 27.67
C SER A 197 -17.06 32.55 28.57
N PRO A 198 -16.72 32.15 29.81
CA PRO A 198 -17.72 31.64 30.71
C PRO A 198 -18.73 32.75 30.98
N VAL A 199 -19.98 32.47 30.66
CA VAL A 199 -21.09 33.36 31.08
C VAL A 199 -21.10 33.32 32.60
N GLY A 200 -20.67 34.42 33.21
CA GLY A 200 -20.78 34.63 34.62
C GLY A 200 -22.22 34.60 35.05
N GLY A 201 -22.58 33.59 35.83
CA GLY A 201 -23.80 33.61 36.61
C GLY A 201 -23.61 34.60 37.75
N ALA A 202 -24.36 35.69 37.67
CA ALA A 202 -24.55 36.59 38.81
C ALA A 202 -25.82 36.14 39.57
N ASN A 203 -25.67 36.08 40.88
CA ASN A 203 -26.64 36.02 41.98
C ASN A 203 -27.32 34.67 42.21
#